data_6e638e01f5e9d7d453eb3e37cc1fd59e
#
_entry.id   6e638e01f5e9d7d453eb3e37cc1fd59e
#
_cell.length_a   1.000
_cell.length_b   1.000
_cell.length_c   1.000
_cell.angle_alpha   90.00
_cell.angle_beta   90.00
_cell.angle_gamma   90.00
#
_symmetry.space_group_name_H-M   'P 1'
#
loop_
_entity.id
_entity.type
_entity.pdbx_description
1 polymer ?
#
loop_
_entity_poly.entity_id
_entity_poly.type
_entity_poly.pdbx_seq_one_letter_code
_entity_poly.pdbx_strand_id
1 'polypeptide(L)'
;MVIIDLNGEASKTAAAALGEGHLGLAANVADEVQVQAAIEQILAKYGRVDVLVNNAGITQPLKLMDIKRANYDAVLDVSLRGTLLMSQAVIPTMRAQKSGSIVCISSVSAQRGGGIFGGPHYSAAKAGVLGLARAMARELGPDNVRVNCITPGLIQTDITAGKLTDDMTANILAGIPMNRLGDAIDIARAALFLGSDLSSYSTGITLDVNGGMLIH
;
A
#
# COMPACT_ATOMS: atom_id res chain seq x y z
N MET A 1 -14.93 9.19 -1.44
CA MET A 1 -13.62 8.60 -1.08
C MET A 1 -13.29 8.96 0.37
N VAL A 2 -12.57 8.07 1.08
CA VAL A 2 -12.03 8.40 2.41
C VAL A 2 -10.50 8.32 2.36
N ILE A 3 -9.84 9.29 2.96
CA ILE A 3 -8.38 9.33 3.12
C ILE A 3 -8.07 9.21 4.60
N ILE A 4 -7.27 8.22 4.97
CA ILE A 4 -6.83 7.99 6.33
C ILE A 4 -5.31 8.19 6.36
N ASP A 5 -4.84 9.04 7.25
CA ASP A 5 -3.42 9.30 7.47
C ASP A 5 -3.15 9.56 8.96
N LEU A 6 -1.92 9.33 9.40
CA LEU A 6 -1.49 9.70 10.75
C LEU A 6 -1.60 11.23 10.95
N ASN A 7 -1.34 12.01 9.89
CA ASN A 7 -1.54 13.45 9.85
C ASN A 7 -2.99 13.78 9.42
N GLY A 8 -3.86 14.00 10.40
CA GLY A 8 -5.27 14.30 10.19
C GLY A 8 -5.54 15.58 9.38
N GLU A 9 -4.68 16.60 9.47
CA GLU A 9 -4.85 17.82 8.67
C GLU A 9 -4.50 17.57 7.20
N ALA A 10 -3.45 16.80 6.94
CA ALA A 10 -3.10 16.39 5.57
C ALA A 10 -4.22 15.55 4.95
N SER A 11 -4.80 14.60 5.68
CA SER A 11 -5.91 13.77 5.18
C SER A 11 -7.16 14.59 4.87
N LYS A 12 -7.51 15.56 5.73
CA LYS A 12 -8.65 16.48 5.50
C LYS A 12 -8.42 17.37 4.28
N THR A 13 -7.22 17.95 4.17
CA THR A 13 -6.86 18.79 3.02
C THR A 13 -6.93 18.00 1.71
N ALA A 14 -6.38 16.80 1.69
CA ALA A 14 -6.43 15.93 0.52
C ALA A 14 -7.86 15.49 0.18
N ALA A 15 -8.69 15.19 1.17
CA ALA A 15 -10.09 14.86 0.94
C ALA A 15 -10.88 16.06 0.40
N ALA A 16 -10.67 17.27 0.92
CA ALA A 16 -11.32 18.48 0.45
C ALA A 16 -10.95 18.83 -1.00
N ALA A 17 -9.72 18.56 -1.42
CA ALA A 17 -9.27 18.76 -2.80
C ALA A 17 -9.99 17.84 -3.81
N LEU A 18 -10.60 16.74 -3.36
CA LEU A 18 -11.42 15.86 -4.20
C LEU A 18 -12.87 16.37 -4.40
N GLY A 19 -13.27 17.38 -3.65
CA GLY A 19 -14.63 17.95 -3.69
C GLY A 19 -15.49 17.53 -2.52
N GLU A 20 -16.78 17.85 -2.60
CA GLU A 20 -17.73 17.55 -1.54
C GLU A 20 -18.01 16.05 -1.39
N GLY A 21 -18.40 15.64 -0.18
CA GLY A 21 -18.78 14.25 0.12
C GLY A 21 -17.60 13.33 0.41
N HIS A 22 -16.36 13.79 0.31
CA HIS A 22 -15.16 13.03 0.71
C HIS A 22 -14.84 13.22 2.20
N LEU A 23 -14.01 12.36 2.80
CA LEU A 23 -13.72 12.37 4.23
C LEU A 23 -12.23 12.17 4.47
N GLY A 24 -11.61 13.04 5.26
CA GLY A 24 -10.27 12.88 5.79
C GLY A 24 -10.31 12.51 7.27
N LEU A 25 -9.64 11.43 7.65
CA LEU A 25 -9.56 10.94 9.03
C LEU A 25 -8.12 10.83 9.50
N ALA A 26 -7.91 11.09 10.79
CA ALA A 26 -6.64 10.81 11.45
C ALA A 26 -6.71 9.41 12.06
N ALA A 27 -5.78 8.53 11.69
CA ALA A 27 -5.58 7.26 12.39
C ALA A 27 -4.17 6.70 12.15
N ASN A 28 -3.59 6.12 13.19
CA ASN A 28 -2.42 5.28 13.07
C ASN A 28 -2.88 3.87 12.65
N VAL A 29 -2.51 3.41 11.47
CA VAL A 29 -2.89 2.09 10.95
C VAL A 29 -2.32 0.92 11.78
N ALA A 30 -1.29 1.17 12.61
CA ALA A 30 -0.73 0.19 13.52
C ALA A 30 -1.44 0.13 14.88
N ASP A 31 -2.44 0.98 15.11
CA ASP A 31 -3.25 1.05 16.34
C ASP A 31 -4.67 0.53 16.05
N GLU A 32 -4.98 -0.63 16.62
CA GLU A 32 -6.26 -1.32 16.39
C GLU A 32 -7.47 -0.48 16.79
N VAL A 33 -7.37 0.27 17.91
CA VAL A 33 -8.47 1.11 18.39
C VAL A 33 -8.75 2.27 17.44
N GLN A 34 -7.69 2.92 16.94
CA GLN A 34 -7.84 4.02 15.99
C GLN A 34 -8.35 3.53 14.62
N VAL A 35 -7.89 2.36 14.18
CA VAL A 35 -8.37 1.73 12.94
C VAL A 35 -9.87 1.43 13.07
N GLN A 36 -10.29 0.79 14.15
CA GLN A 36 -11.70 0.46 14.37
C GLN A 36 -12.57 1.72 14.41
N ALA A 37 -12.16 2.75 15.16
CA ALA A 37 -12.88 4.03 15.24
C ALA A 37 -12.98 4.74 13.88
N ALA A 38 -11.95 4.64 13.03
CA ALA A 38 -11.99 5.21 11.69
C ALA A 38 -13.01 4.47 10.79
N ILE A 39 -13.02 3.14 10.82
CA ILE A 39 -13.96 2.34 10.03
C ILE A 39 -15.40 2.54 10.51
N GLU A 40 -15.65 2.65 11.81
CA GLU A 40 -16.98 2.98 12.34
C GLU A 40 -17.51 4.33 11.81
N GLN A 41 -16.67 5.37 11.76
CA GLN A 41 -17.04 6.66 11.17
C GLN A 41 -17.36 6.54 9.67
N ILE A 42 -16.58 5.71 8.93
CA ILE A 42 -16.85 5.46 7.51
C ILE A 42 -18.20 4.78 7.33
N LEU A 43 -18.46 3.74 8.10
CA LEU A 43 -19.72 2.99 8.01
C LEU A 43 -20.93 3.83 8.45
N ALA A 44 -20.78 4.66 9.49
CA ALA A 44 -21.82 5.59 9.90
C ALA A 44 -22.19 6.62 8.79
N LYS A 45 -21.18 7.05 7.99
CA LYS A 45 -21.41 8.03 6.92
C LYS A 45 -21.87 7.42 5.60
N TYR A 46 -21.29 6.28 5.20
CA TYR A 46 -21.46 5.72 3.87
C TYR A 46 -22.19 4.36 3.85
N GLY A 47 -22.29 3.68 4.99
CA GLY A 47 -22.96 2.37 5.12
C GLY A 47 -22.21 1.20 4.46
N ARG A 48 -21.10 1.46 3.77
CA ARG A 48 -20.37 0.45 2.97
C ARG A 48 -18.90 0.76 2.80
N VAL A 49 -18.13 -0.27 2.45
CA VAL A 49 -16.74 -0.16 1.97
C VAL A 49 -16.57 -1.06 0.74
N ASP A 50 -16.28 -0.48 -0.41
CA ASP A 50 -16.13 -1.21 -1.68
C ASP A 50 -14.67 -1.56 -1.98
N VAL A 51 -13.78 -0.61 -1.70
CA VAL A 51 -12.35 -0.74 -1.99
C VAL A 51 -11.53 -0.27 -0.80
N LEU A 52 -10.56 -1.09 -0.38
CA LEU A 52 -9.52 -0.70 0.55
C LEU A 52 -8.18 -0.68 -0.19
N VAL A 53 -7.45 0.43 -0.13
CA VAL A 53 -6.07 0.51 -0.59
C VAL A 53 -5.16 0.64 0.62
N ASN A 54 -4.47 -0.44 0.97
CA ASN A 54 -3.44 -0.46 2.01
C ASN A 54 -2.15 0.15 1.46
N ASN A 55 -2.05 1.48 1.54
CA ASN A 55 -0.92 2.24 1.01
C ASN A 55 0.07 2.68 2.10
N ALA A 56 -0.36 2.81 3.35
CA ALA A 56 0.48 3.26 4.44
C ALA A 56 1.75 2.41 4.57
N GLY A 57 2.88 3.06 4.74
CA GLY A 57 4.17 2.39 4.88
C GLY A 57 5.29 3.38 5.15
N ILE A 58 6.30 2.91 5.86
CA ILE A 58 7.53 3.66 6.11
C ILE A 58 8.74 2.87 5.65
N THR A 59 9.80 3.56 5.29
CA THR A 59 11.05 2.96 4.87
C THR A 59 12.23 3.56 5.64
N GLN A 60 13.27 2.76 5.85
CA GLN A 60 14.51 3.18 6.49
C GLN A 60 15.68 2.53 5.73
N PRO A 61 16.63 3.33 5.18
CA PRO A 61 17.75 2.81 4.40
C PRO A 61 18.90 2.34 5.31
N LEU A 62 18.59 1.50 6.28
CA LEU A 62 19.58 0.95 7.22
C LEU A 62 20.20 -0.34 6.69
N LYS A 63 21.49 -0.52 6.93
CA LYS A 63 22.18 -1.80 6.71
C LYS A 63 21.78 -2.81 7.79
N LEU A 64 21.94 -4.10 7.51
CA LEU A 64 21.48 -5.18 8.40
C LEU A 64 21.95 -5.01 9.85
N MET A 65 23.24 -4.71 10.05
CA MET A 65 23.83 -4.59 11.40
C MET A 65 23.46 -3.31 12.13
N ASP A 66 22.90 -2.31 11.42
CA ASP A 66 22.47 -1.02 12.00
C ASP A 66 21.00 -1.04 12.43
N ILE A 67 20.26 -2.09 12.05
CA ILE A 67 18.83 -2.23 12.37
C ILE A 67 18.69 -2.60 13.86
N LYS A 68 18.18 -1.66 14.63
CA LYS A 68 17.78 -1.89 16.03
C LYS A 68 16.35 -2.43 16.06
N ARG A 69 15.98 -3.04 17.21
CA ARG A 69 14.63 -3.56 17.43
C ARG A 69 13.55 -2.50 17.12
N ALA A 70 13.71 -1.29 17.63
CA ALA A 70 12.75 -0.21 17.37
C ALA A 70 12.60 0.15 15.88
N ASN A 71 13.68 0.05 15.09
CA ASN A 71 13.60 0.27 13.64
C ASN A 71 12.81 -0.85 12.97
N TYR A 72 13.10 -2.09 13.35
CA TYR A 72 12.42 -3.28 12.83
C TYR A 72 10.92 -3.22 13.16
N ASP A 73 10.58 -3.03 14.44
CA ASP A 73 9.20 -2.97 14.92
C ASP A 73 8.42 -1.86 14.19
N ALA A 74 8.97 -0.64 14.08
CA ALA A 74 8.30 0.49 13.43
C ALA A 74 7.95 0.19 11.96
N VAL A 75 8.86 -0.41 11.19
CA VAL A 75 8.63 -0.70 9.77
C VAL A 75 7.62 -1.82 9.61
N LEU A 76 7.70 -2.88 10.41
CA LEU A 76 6.74 -3.99 10.35
C LEU A 76 5.36 -3.58 10.86
N ASP A 77 5.29 -2.79 11.92
CA ASP A 77 4.02 -2.33 12.50
C ASP A 77 3.22 -1.50 11.50
N VAL A 78 3.85 -0.54 10.84
CA VAL A 78 3.13 0.28 9.87
C VAL A 78 2.84 -0.50 8.59
N SER A 79 3.84 -1.18 8.02
CA SER A 79 3.71 -1.74 6.67
C SER A 79 2.97 -3.08 6.63
N LEU A 80 3.19 -3.96 7.62
CA LEU A 80 2.60 -5.31 7.64
C LEU A 80 1.42 -5.42 8.60
N ARG A 81 1.61 -5.05 9.88
CA ARG A 81 0.52 -5.07 10.87
C ARG A 81 -0.59 -4.11 10.48
N GLY A 82 -0.27 -2.89 10.02
CA GLY A 82 -1.27 -1.93 9.55
C GLY A 82 -2.11 -2.47 8.39
N THR A 83 -1.47 -3.15 7.42
CA THR A 83 -2.19 -3.86 6.35
C THR A 83 -3.15 -4.91 6.91
N LEU A 84 -2.72 -5.69 7.90
CA LEU A 84 -3.59 -6.69 8.55
C LEU A 84 -4.78 -6.02 9.25
N LEU A 85 -4.53 -5.05 10.14
CA LEU A 85 -5.57 -4.40 10.95
C LEU A 85 -6.62 -3.70 10.09
N MET A 86 -6.19 -2.92 9.08
CA MET A 86 -7.09 -2.26 8.16
C MET A 86 -7.93 -3.25 7.37
N SER A 87 -7.33 -4.36 6.92
CA SER A 87 -8.06 -5.41 6.22
C SER A 87 -9.08 -6.09 7.14
N GLN A 88 -8.68 -6.48 8.35
CA GLN A 88 -9.58 -7.08 9.33
C GLN A 88 -10.79 -6.20 9.65
N ALA A 89 -10.60 -4.88 9.73
CA ALA A 89 -11.67 -3.95 10.07
C ALA A 89 -12.71 -3.80 8.95
N VAL A 90 -12.36 -3.97 7.67
CA VAL A 90 -13.30 -3.84 6.55
C VAL A 90 -13.91 -5.17 6.09
N ILE A 91 -13.24 -6.30 6.34
CA ILE A 91 -13.65 -7.63 5.87
C ILE A 91 -15.09 -8.01 6.31
N PRO A 92 -15.53 -7.78 7.55
CA PRO A 92 -16.91 -8.10 7.95
C PRO A 92 -17.95 -7.42 7.06
N THR A 93 -17.74 -6.14 6.74
CA THR A 93 -18.62 -5.36 5.85
C THR A 93 -18.58 -5.89 4.42
N MET A 94 -17.39 -6.14 3.87
CA MET A 94 -17.25 -6.68 2.50
C MET A 94 -17.86 -8.08 2.36
N ARG A 95 -17.72 -8.93 3.38
CA ARG A 95 -18.40 -10.25 3.43
C ARG A 95 -19.92 -10.13 3.43
N ALA A 96 -20.45 -9.21 4.22
CA ALA A 96 -21.91 -8.95 4.25
C ALA A 96 -22.42 -8.41 2.91
N GLN A 97 -21.62 -7.59 2.23
CA GLN A 97 -21.91 -7.06 0.90
C GLN A 97 -21.80 -8.11 -0.22
N LYS A 98 -21.11 -9.24 0.02
CA LYS A 98 -20.67 -10.19 -1.01
C LYS A 98 -19.93 -9.50 -2.16
N SER A 99 -19.17 -8.47 -1.84
CA SER A 99 -18.43 -7.66 -2.80
C SER A 99 -17.36 -6.85 -2.08
N GLY A 100 -16.16 -6.77 -2.65
CA GLY A 100 -15.08 -5.94 -2.16
C GLY A 100 -13.79 -6.13 -2.94
N SER A 101 -12.91 -5.13 -2.88
CA SER A 101 -11.55 -5.23 -3.40
C SER A 101 -10.54 -4.66 -2.40
N ILE A 102 -9.55 -5.45 -2.03
CA ILE A 102 -8.43 -5.04 -1.18
C ILE A 102 -7.18 -4.97 -2.05
N VAL A 103 -6.57 -3.81 -2.14
CA VAL A 103 -5.32 -3.57 -2.87
C VAL A 103 -4.22 -3.28 -1.87
N CYS A 104 -3.18 -4.09 -1.84
CA CYS A 104 -2.06 -3.95 -0.92
C CYS A 104 -0.83 -3.41 -1.66
N ILE A 105 -0.27 -2.29 -1.21
CA ILE A 105 0.94 -1.73 -1.80
C ILE A 105 2.17 -2.39 -1.15
N SER A 106 2.78 -3.30 -1.90
CA SER A 106 4.05 -3.94 -1.56
C SER A 106 5.23 -3.12 -2.11
N SER A 107 6.22 -3.74 -2.71
CA SER A 107 7.39 -3.09 -3.33
C SER A 107 8.16 -4.09 -4.17
N VAL A 108 8.86 -3.63 -5.20
CA VAL A 108 9.88 -4.42 -5.89
C VAL A 108 10.96 -4.92 -4.91
N SER A 109 11.20 -4.22 -3.80
CA SER A 109 12.12 -4.66 -2.73
C SER A 109 11.68 -5.95 -2.04
N ALA A 110 10.39 -6.28 -2.06
CA ALA A 110 9.87 -7.55 -1.55
C ALA A 110 10.30 -8.76 -2.40
N GLN A 111 10.54 -8.54 -3.67
CA GLN A 111 10.82 -9.58 -4.66
C GLN A 111 12.33 -9.72 -4.90
N ARG A 112 13.04 -8.59 -5.12
CA ARG A 112 14.49 -8.61 -5.44
C ARG A 112 15.39 -8.44 -4.22
N GLY A 113 14.85 -8.04 -3.07
CA GLY A 113 15.60 -7.66 -1.87
C GLY A 113 16.25 -6.29 -1.98
N GLY A 114 16.21 -5.51 -0.91
CA GLY A 114 16.88 -4.23 -0.78
C GLY A 114 16.40 -3.14 -1.72
N GLY A 115 17.17 -2.08 -1.76
CA GLY A 115 16.93 -0.88 -2.56
C GLY A 115 17.62 0.34 -1.93
N ILE A 116 17.68 1.46 -2.66
CA ILE A 116 18.36 2.67 -2.19
C ILE A 116 17.67 3.23 -0.93
N PHE A 117 16.35 3.13 -0.86
CA PHE A 117 15.53 3.69 0.22
C PHE A 117 15.00 2.64 1.19
N GLY A 118 15.19 1.34 0.94
CA GLY A 118 14.66 0.25 1.76
C GLY A 118 15.73 -0.70 2.27
N GLY A 119 15.85 -0.84 3.60
CA GLY A 119 16.71 -1.83 4.23
C GLY A 119 16.09 -3.24 4.26
N PRO A 120 16.82 -4.25 4.80
CA PRO A 120 16.35 -5.63 4.90
C PRO A 120 15.03 -5.81 5.61
N HIS A 121 14.75 -5.04 6.67
CA HIS A 121 13.49 -5.07 7.41
C HIS A 121 12.31 -4.54 6.60
N TYR A 122 12.53 -3.54 5.74
CA TYR A 122 11.52 -3.06 4.80
C TYR A 122 11.19 -4.13 3.76
N SER A 123 12.21 -4.76 3.18
CA SER A 123 12.02 -5.88 2.23
C SER A 123 11.24 -7.03 2.87
N ALA A 124 11.57 -7.38 4.12
CA ALA A 124 10.86 -8.41 4.88
C ALA A 124 9.40 -8.04 5.13
N ALA A 125 9.11 -6.79 5.55
CA ALA A 125 7.74 -6.32 5.76
C ALA A 125 6.93 -6.37 4.47
N LYS A 126 7.47 -5.87 3.35
CA LYS A 126 6.80 -5.84 2.05
C LYS A 126 6.65 -7.24 1.43
N ALA A 127 7.58 -8.16 1.68
CA ALA A 127 7.42 -9.57 1.33
C ALA A 127 6.31 -10.24 2.16
N GLY A 128 6.21 -9.92 3.45
CA GLY A 128 5.11 -10.33 4.31
C GLY A 128 3.74 -9.90 3.80
N VAL A 129 3.63 -8.69 3.25
CA VAL A 129 2.40 -8.19 2.61
C VAL A 129 1.98 -9.08 1.43
N LEU A 130 2.93 -9.56 0.59
CA LEU A 130 2.61 -10.47 -0.51
C LEU A 130 2.03 -11.80 -0.01
N GLY A 131 2.63 -12.37 1.04
CA GLY A 131 2.14 -13.60 1.67
C GLY A 131 0.76 -13.42 2.28
N LEU A 132 0.58 -12.34 3.04
CA LEU A 132 -0.70 -11.99 3.67
C LEU A 132 -1.81 -11.82 2.64
N ALA A 133 -1.57 -11.07 1.57
CA ALA A 133 -2.55 -10.83 0.52
C ALA A 133 -2.98 -12.12 -0.21
N ARG A 134 -2.04 -13.03 -0.49
CA ARG A 134 -2.34 -14.34 -1.10
C ARG A 134 -3.21 -15.21 -0.19
N ALA A 135 -2.92 -15.21 1.13
CA ALA A 135 -3.75 -15.94 2.10
C ALA A 135 -5.17 -15.35 2.18
N MET A 136 -5.28 -14.03 2.29
CA MET A 136 -6.57 -13.34 2.28
C MET A 136 -7.36 -13.59 0.99
N ALA A 137 -6.70 -13.60 -0.17
CA ALA A 137 -7.36 -13.88 -1.46
C ALA A 137 -8.02 -15.27 -1.50
N ARG A 138 -7.34 -16.29 -0.95
CA ARG A 138 -7.91 -17.66 -0.84
C ARG A 138 -9.08 -17.71 0.14
N GLU A 139 -8.95 -17.05 1.27
CA GLU A 139 -9.98 -17.06 2.33
C GLU A 139 -11.24 -16.31 1.91
N LEU A 140 -11.08 -15.15 1.24
CA LEU A 140 -12.17 -14.22 0.94
C LEU A 140 -12.81 -14.44 -0.42
N GLY A 141 -12.21 -15.24 -1.29
CA GLY A 141 -12.73 -15.55 -2.62
C GLY A 141 -14.18 -16.06 -2.60
N PRO A 142 -14.58 -17.00 -1.71
CA PRO A 142 -15.96 -17.46 -1.58
C PRO A 142 -16.97 -16.36 -1.22
N ASP A 143 -16.49 -15.25 -0.64
CA ASP A 143 -17.30 -14.08 -0.32
C ASP A 143 -17.34 -13.03 -1.44
N ASN A 144 -16.75 -13.33 -2.60
CA ASN A 144 -16.60 -12.42 -3.73
C ASN A 144 -15.81 -11.14 -3.35
N VAL A 145 -14.83 -11.28 -2.45
CA VAL A 145 -13.89 -10.23 -2.07
C VAL A 145 -12.52 -10.56 -2.67
N ARG A 146 -12.04 -9.69 -3.54
CA ARG A 146 -10.74 -9.85 -4.20
C ARG A 146 -9.64 -9.19 -3.39
N VAL A 147 -8.46 -9.79 -3.37
CA VAL A 147 -7.28 -9.23 -2.71
C VAL A 147 -6.07 -9.35 -3.64
N ASN A 148 -5.45 -8.22 -3.95
CA ASN A 148 -4.31 -8.17 -4.87
C ASN A 148 -3.21 -7.26 -4.34
N CYS A 149 -1.99 -7.45 -4.85
CA CYS A 149 -0.85 -6.60 -4.53
C CYS A 149 -0.40 -5.78 -5.74
N ILE A 150 0.13 -4.61 -5.48
CA ILE A 150 0.96 -3.85 -6.42
C ILE A 150 2.39 -3.85 -5.87
N THR A 151 3.38 -4.02 -6.74
CA THR A 151 4.80 -3.91 -6.43
C THR A 151 5.41 -2.75 -7.22
N PRO A 152 5.34 -1.52 -6.65
CA PRO A 152 5.98 -0.37 -7.26
C PRO A 152 7.49 -0.56 -7.38
N GLY A 153 8.06 -0.04 -8.48
CA GLY A 153 9.47 0.24 -8.60
C GLY A 153 9.86 1.50 -7.82
N LEU A 154 10.82 2.25 -8.35
CA LEU A 154 11.17 3.56 -7.78
C LEU A 154 10.21 4.63 -8.32
N ILE A 155 9.42 5.20 -7.42
CA ILE A 155 8.38 6.19 -7.72
C ILE A 155 8.83 7.56 -7.20
N GLN A 156 8.64 8.60 -8.01
CA GLN A 156 8.88 9.99 -7.59
C GLN A 156 7.82 10.41 -6.56
N THR A 157 8.27 10.62 -5.34
CA THR A 157 7.45 11.03 -4.20
C THR A 157 8.32 11.84 -3.24
N ASP A 158 7.75 12.37 -2.18
CA ASP A 158 8.49 13.07 -1.11
C ASP A 158 9.58 12.18 -0.47
N ILE A 159 9.44 10.86 -0.53
CA ILE A 159 10.46 9.91 -0.04
C ILE A 159 11.73 10.03 -0.87
N THR A 160 11.62 10.29 -2.17
CA THR A 160 12.74 10.39 -3.12
C THR A 160 13.18 11.83 -3.37
N ALA A 161 12.31 12.81 -3.10
CA ALA A 161 12.54 14.23 -3.41
C ALA A 161 13.82 14.76 -2.76
N GLY A 162 14.72 15.31 -3.59
CA GLY A 162 15.99 15.91 -3.15
C GLY A 162 17.03 14.93 -2.62
N LYS A 163 16.78 13.61 -2.67
CA LYS A 163 17.72 12.58 -2.18
C LYS A 163 18.49 11.86 -3.28
N LEU A 164 18.13 12.08 -4.53
CA LEU A 164 18.80 11.51 -5.68
C LEU A 164 19.70 12.56 -6.32
N THR A 165 20.98 12.27 -6.46
CA THR A 165 21.90 13.04 -7.31
C THR A 165 21.70 12.65 -8.77
N ASP A 166 22.20 13.47 -9.71
CA ASP A 166 22.12 13.16 -11.13
C ASP A 166 22.80 11.85 -11.48
N ASP A 167 23.97 11.58 -10.90
CA ASP A 167 24.69 10.32 -11.08
C ASP A 167 23.90 9.10 -10.53
N MET A 168 23.29 9.25 -9.35
CA MET A 168 22.42 8.19 -8.79
C MET A 168 21.22 7.95 -9.70
N THR A 169 20.62 9.01 -10.21
CA THR A 169 19.48 8.93 -11.12
C THR A 169 19.87 8.23 -12.42
N ALA A 170 20.99 8.60 -13.03
CA ALA A 170 21.47 7.95 -14.25
C ALA A 170 21.73 6.44 -14.04
N ASN A 171 22.38 6.07 -12.93
CA ASN A 171 22.64 4.68 -12.59
C ASN A 171 21.35 3.87 -12.35
N ILE A 172 20.34 4.49 -11.74
CA ILE A 172 19.04 3.87 -11.51
C ILE A 172 18.32 3.65 -12.84
N LEU A 173 18.28 4.68 -13.69
CA LEU A 173 17.60 4.63 -14.99
C LEU A 173 18.20 3.59 -15.91
N ALA A 174 19.51 3.39 -15.87
CA ALA A 174 20.19 2.33 -16.62
C ALA A 174 19.67 0.91 -16.29
N GLY A 175 19.08 0.73 -15.09
CA GLY A 175 18.44 -0.54 -14.66
C GLY A 175 16.94 -0.59 -14.87
N ILE A 176 16.33 0.41 -15.50
CA ILE A 176 14.89 0.47 -15.76
C ILE A 176 14.64 0.49 -17.28
N PRO A 177 14.13 -0.60 -17.88
CA PRO A 177 13.87 -0.67 -19.32
C PRO A 177 13.06 0.50 -19.90
N MET A 178 12.07 1.02 -19.15
CA MET A 178 11.28 2.19 -19.57
C MET A 178 12.03 3.52 -19.45
N ASN A 179 13.28 3.52 -18.98
CA ASN A 179 14.18 4.66 -18.87
C ASN A 179 13.55 5.91 -18.19
N ARG A 180 12.68 5.69 -17.23
CA ARG A 180 12.13 6.72 -16.36
C ARG A 180 11.80 6.16 -14.97
N LEU A 181 11.78 7.02 -13.98
CA LEU A 181 11.14 6.72 -12.70
C LEU A 181 9.63 6.64 -12.91
N GLY A 182 8.95 5.90 -12.04
CA GLY A 182 7.49 5.93 -12.00
C GLY A 182 6.97 7.19 -11.32
N ASP A 183 5.74 7.56 -11.63
CA ASP A 183 5.00 8.62 -10.97
C ASP A 183 3.87 8.05 -10.11
N ALA A 184 3.39 8.82 -9.13
CA ALA A 184 2.27 8.41 -8.28
C ALA A 184 1.04 8.00 -9.10
N ILE A 185 0.82 8.64 -10.27
CA ILE A 185 -0.29 8.32 -11.17
C ILE A 185 -0.17 6.92 -11.79
N ASP A 186 1.05 6.40 -12.00
CA ASP A 186 1.23 5.03 -12.51
C ASP A 186 0.68 4.01 -11.50
N ILE A 187 0.93 4.25 -10.21
CA ILE A 187 0.41 3.39 -9.13
C ILE A 187 -1.10 3.58 -8.94
N ALA A 188 -1.59 4.82 -9.03
CA ALA A 188 -3.01 5.12 -8.90
C ALA A 188 -3.85 4.44 -10.00
N ARG A 189 -3.35 4.40 -11.24
CA ARG A 189 -4.00 3.69 -12.36
C ARG A 189 -4.05 2.19 -12.14
N ALA A 190 -2.98 1.59 -11.61
CA ALA A 190 -2.96 0.18 -11.24
C ALA A 190 -3.94 -0.13 -10.10
N ALA A 191 -3.99 0.75 -9.09
CA ALA A 191 -4.95 0.63 -7.98
C ALA A 191 -6.40 0.77 -8.47
N LEU A 192 -6.68 1.68 -9.40
CA LEU A 192 -7.98 1.84 -10.04
C LEU A 192 -8.39 0.57 -10.81
N PHE A 193 -7.48 -0.01 -11.60
CA PHE A 193 -7.72 -1.28 -12.28
C PHE A 193 -8.09 -2.38 -11.29
N LEU A 194 -7.26 -2.59 -10.25
CA LEU A 194 -7.50 -3.63 -9.25
C LEU A 194 -8.73 -3.37 -8.38
N GLY A 195 -9.09 -2.11 -8.16
CA GLY A 195 -10.27 -1.70 -7.39
C GLY A 195 -11.59 -1.76 -8.16
N SER A 196 -11.53 -1.87 -9.48
CA SER A 196 -12.70 -1.85 -10.36
C SER A 196 -13.07 -3.24 -10.92
N ASP A 197 -14.22 -3.31 -11.62
CA ASP A 197 -14.69 -4.52 -12.29
C ASP A 197 -13.84 -4.93 -13.48
N LEU A 198 -12.93 -4.06 -13.95
CA LEU A 198 -11.92 -4.42 -14.97
C LEU A 198 -11.03 -5.58 -14.53
N SER A 199 -10.90 -5.80 -13.23
CA SER A 199 -10.15 -6.91 -12.64
C SER A 199 -11.03 -7.94 -11.92
N SER A 200 -12.29 -8.06 -12.32
CA SER A 200 -13.30 -8.90 -11.65
C SER A 200 -12.91 -10.38 -11.47
N TYR A 201 -12.03 -10.90 -12.32
CA TYR A 201 -11.52 -12.28 -12.24
C TYR A 201 -10.07 -12.37 -11.76
N SER A 202 -9.56 -11.28 -11.15
CA SER A 202 -8.18 -11.20 -10.63
C SER A 202 -8.17 -11.15 -9.11
N THR A 203 -7.67 -12.21 -8.47
CA THR A 203 -7.43 -12.25 -7.03
C THR A 203 -6.16 -13.03 -6.72
N GLY A 204 -5.42 -12.64 -5.67
CA GLY A 204 -4.16 -13.26 -5.26
C GLY A 204 -2.97 -12.93 -6.16
N ILE A 205 -3.12 -12.01 -7.14
CA ILE A 205 -2.05 -11.63 -8.04
C ILE A 205 -1.12 -10.57 -7.44
N THR A 206 0.07 -10.51 -7.96
CA THR A 206 1.02 -9.41 -7.78
C THR A 206 1.16 -8.69 -9.11
N LEU A 207 0.74 -7.43 -9.16
CA LEU A 207 0.86 -6.57 -10.32
C LEU A 207 2.13 -5.74 -10.20
N ASP A 208 3.13 -6.04 -11.01
CA ASP A 208 4.38 -5.30 -11.05
C ASP A 208 4.21 -3.98 -11.81
N VAL A 209 4.49 -2.86 -11.13
CA VAL A 209 4.44 -1.51 -11.69
C VAL A 209 5.79 -0.85 -11.43
N ASN A 210 6.82 -1.32 -12.15
CA ASN A 210 8.21 -1.01 -11.85
C ASN A 210 9.03 -0.59 -13.08
N GLY A 211 8.41 -0.36 -14.24
CA GLY A 211 9.08 0.04 -15.46
C GLY A 211 10.02 -1.03 -16.05
N GLY A 212 9.87 -2.29 -15.62
CA GLY A 212 10.75 -3.39 -16.00
C GLY A 212 11.99 -3.51 -15.11
N MET A 213 12.08 -2.79 -13.98
CA MET A 213 13.19 -2.92 -13.02
C MET A 213 13.34 -4.36 -12.50
N LEU A 214 12.26 -5.10 -12.47
CA LEU A 214 12.21 -6.55 -12.24
C LEU A 214 11.25 -7.17 -13.26
N ILE A 215 11.73 -8.19 -13.97
CA ILE A 215 10.95 -9.00 -14.91
C ILE A 215 11.08 -10.46 -14.45
N HIS A 216 9.97 -11.18 -14.35
CA HIS A 216 9.90 -12.60 -13.98
C HIS A 216 9.90 -13.50 -15.19
#